data_fe19b9e833899419f058b996681f857e
#
_entry.id   fe19b9e833899419f058b996681f857e
#
_cell.length_a   1.000
_cell.length_b   1.000
_cell.length_c   1.000
_cell.angle_alpha   90.00
_cell.angle_beta   90.00
_cell.angle_gamma   90.00
#
_symmetry.space_group_name_H-M   'P 1'
#
loop_
_entity.id
_entity.type
_entity.pdbx_description
1 polymer ?
#
loop_
_entity_poly.entity_id
_entity_poly.type
_entity_poly.pdbx_seq_one_letter_code
_entity_poly.pdbx_strand_id
1 'polypeptide(L)'
;REKDKYGDPRKKGSGAIGDTGFIGARSARQMKKAKVLEHRMYSEITEKEKLLKNIEKVDALSMIYAPSHRQILLTEKALTVSLEGRPLFTPINLVQSAGQITAITGPNGVGKSQLLEKIIQLAKSKHLNFSRVRQIYDDNRGDLNTFADDHQLDYSLFLNNLRKLGMERAVFHQNIENMSMGQQKKIELAK
;
A
#
# COMPACT_ATOMS: atom_id res chain seq x y z
N ARG A 1 -27.51 24.46 35.51
CA ARG A 1 -26.70 25.64 35.95
C ARG A 1 -27.44 26.54 36.93
N GLU A 2 -28.76 26.72 36.82
CA GLU A 2 -29.57 27.42 37.83
C GLU A 2 -29.80 26.60 39.10
N LYS A 3 -29.88 25.29 39.03
CA LYS A 3 -30.04 24.38 40.18
C LYS A 3 -28.87 24.50 41.18
N ASP A 4 -27.66 24.79 40.75
CA ASP A 4 -26.49 24.98 41.63
C ASP A 4 -26.51 26.31 42.38
N LYS A 5 -27.26 27.29 41.92
CA LYS A 5 -27.43 28.59 42.63
C LYS A 5 -28.39 28.49 43.83
N TYR A 6 -29.38 27.57 43.78
CA TYR A 6 -30.48 27.50 44.73
C TYR A 6 -30.66 26.11 45.35
N GLY A 7 -29.83 25.15 45.00
CA GLY A 7 -30.16 23.75 45.07
C GLY A 7 -29.87 22.99 46.36
N ASP A 8 -29.17 23.56 47.37
CA ASP A 8 -28.92 22.84 48.62
C ASP A 8 -29.68 23.49 49.79
N PRO A 9 -30.76 22.88 50.28
CA PRO A 9 -31.55 23.40 51.39
C PRO A 9 -30.72 23.58 52.69
N ARG A 10 -29.60 22.88 52.84
CA ARG A 10 -28.71 22.95 54.00
C ARG A 10 -27.88 24.24 54.03
N LYS A 11 -27.74 24.91 52.91
CA LYS A 11 -27.05 26.22 52.81
C LYS A 11 -27.96 27.40 53.09
N LYS A 12 -29.26 27.19 53.28
CA LYS A 12 -30.25 28.22 53.60
C LYS A 12 -30.35 28.62 55.09
N GLY A 13 -29.55 28.02 55.97
CA GLY A 13 -29.70 28.18 57.41
C GLY A 13 -29.25 29.50 57.99
N SER A 14 -28.53 30.39 57.28
CA SER A 14 -27.97 31.63 57.86
C SER A 14 -28.54 32.91 57.26
N GLY A 15 -29.54 32.89 56.37
CA GLY A 15 -30.06 34.07 55.70
C GLY A 15 -29.03 34.84 54.85
N ALA A 16 -27.81 34.38 54.78
CA ALA A 16 -26.77 34.97 53.97
C ALA A 16 -27.01 34.64 52.49
N ILE A 17 -27.03 35.65 51.64
CA ILE A 17 -27.01 35.51 50.20
C ILE A 17 -25.77 34.70 49.86
N GLY A 18 -25.94 33.48 49.33
CA GLY A 18 -24.81 32.63 48.96
C GLY A 18 -23.85 33.44 48.12
N ASP A 19 -22.54 33.34 48.44
CA ASP A 19 -21.50 34.13 47.77
C ASP A 19 -21.47 33.78 46.26
N THR A 20 -22.25 34.55 45.50
CA THR A 20 -22.37 34.42 44.03
C THR A 20 -21.04 34.69 43.33
N GLY A 21 -20.15 35.48 43.98
CA GLY A 21 -18.82 35.76 43.47
C GLY A 21 -17.92 34.51 43.51
N PHE A 22 -17.94 33.76 44.61
CA PHE A 22 -17.16 32.52 44.73
C PHE A 22 -17.63 31.42 43.73
N ILE A 23 -18.94 31.25 43.61
CA ILE A 23 -19.52 30.29 42.67
C ILE A 23 -19.19 30.68 41.21
N GLY A 24 -19.30 31.98 40.89
CA GLY A 24 -18.92 32.53 39.60
C GLY A 24 -17.43 32.34 39.28
N ALA A 25 -16.55 32.63 40.24
CA ALA A 25 -15.10 32.44 40.08
C ALA A 25 -14.72 30.98 39.90
N ARG A 26 -15.38 30.05 40.61
CA ARG A 26 -15.18 28.59 40.43
C ARG A 26 -15.62 28.12 39.05
N SER A 27 -16.78 28.56 38.59
CA SER A 27 -17.30 28.27 37.27
C SER A 27 -16.38 28.81 36.15
N ALA A 28 -15.88 30.06 36.33
CA ALA A 28 -14.93 30.64 35.38
C ALA A 28 -13.60 29.89 35.33
N ARG A 29 -13.08 29.40 36.46
CA ARG A 29 -11.88 28.53 36.50
C ARG A 29 -12.10 27.21 35.77
N GLN A 30 -13.27 26.59 35.95
CA GLN A 30 -13.61 25.34 35.24
C GLN A 30 -13.75 25.57 33.72
N MET A 31 -14.40 26.67 33.30
CA MET A 31 -14.48 27.04 31.88
C MET A 31 -13.10 27.32 31.30
N LYS A 32 -12.21 27.99 32.04
CA LYS A 32 -10.84 28.23 31.55
C LYS A 32 -10.08 26.92 31.37
N LYS A 33 -10.21 25.94 32.29
CA LYS A 33 -9.62 24.62 32.18
C LYS A 33 -10.20 23.86 30.96
N ALA A 34 -11.50 23.89 30.77
CA ALA A 34 -12.16 23.25 29.62
C ALA A 34 -11.67 23.81 28.28
N LYS A 35 -11.57 25.14 28.14
CA LYS A 35 -11.03 25.80 26.96
C LYS A 35 -9.56 25.42 26.64
N VAL A 36 -8.72 25.34 27.71
CA VAL A 36 -7.33 24.92 27.53
C VAL A 36 -7.24 23.44 27.04
N LEU A 37 -8.09 22.57 27.59
CA LEU A 37 -8.16 21.18 27.18
C LEU A 37 -8.65 21.04 25.74
N GLU A 38 -9.68 21.77 25.39
CA GLU A 38 -10.23 21.86 24.05
C GLU A 38 -9.16 22.33 23.03
N HIS A 39 -8.43 23.38 23.36
CA HIS A 39 -7.36 23.90 22.51
C HIS A 39 -6.23 22.86 22.32
N ARG A 40 -5.85 22.14 23.38
CA ARG A 40 -4.86 21.05 23.27
C ARG A 40 -5.37 19.90 22.37
N MET A 41 -6.62 19.50 22.52
CA MET A 41 -7.22 18.47 21.68
C MET A 41 -7.24 18.90 20.20
N TYR A 42 -7.60 20.15 19.91
CA TYR A 42 -7.57 20.67 18.54
C TYR A 42 -6.15 20.72 17.97
N SER A 43 -5.14 21.11 18.75
CA SER A 43 -3.75 21.10 18.29
C SER A 43 -3.25 19.68 18.00
N GLU A 44 -3.56 18.70 18.86
CA GLU A 44 -3.21 17.29 18.65
C GLU A 44 -3.92 16.69 17.43
N ILE A 45 -5.20 17.04 17.22
CA ILE A 45 -5.94 16.62 16.02
C ILE A 45 -5.27 17.19 14.77
N THR A 46 -4.93 18.48 14.78
CA THR A 46 -4.29 19.15 13.64
C THR A 46 -2.92 18.56 13.34
N GLU A 47 -2.13 18.20 14.34
CA GLU A 47 -0.84 17.52 14.16
C GLU A 47 -1.04 16.12 13.59
N LYS A 48 -1.99 15.35 14.10
CA LYS A 48 -2.32 14.02 13.57
C LYS A 48 -2.86 14.10 12.14
N GLU A 49 -3.68 15.10 11.83
CA GLU A 49 -4.15 15.33 10.45
C GLU A 49 -3.03 15.69 9.48
N LYS A 50 -2.00 16.46 9.95
CA LYS A 50 -0.80 16.70 9.14
C LYS A 50 -0.04 15.41 8.84
N LEU A 51 0.04 14.49 9.81
CA LEU A 51 0.63 13.17 9.62
C LEU A 51 -0.19 12.31 8.65
N LEU A 52 -1.54 12.42 8.70
CA LEU A 52 -2.44 11.73 7.79
C LEU A 52 -2.40 12.28 6.34
N LYS A 53 -2.05 13.56 6.15
CA LYS A 53 -1.84 14.16 4.81
C LYS A 53 -0.66 13.54 4.07
N ASN A 54 0.25 12.89 4.76
CA ASN A 54 1.36 12.14 4.15
C ASN A 54 0.98 10.70 3.77
N ILE A 55 -0.27 10.28 3.98
CA ILE A 55 -0.76 9.03 3.37
C ILE A 55 -0.89 9.29 1.87
N GLU A 56 0.03 8.75 1.09
CA GLU A 56 -0.06 8.72 -0.37
C GLU A 56 -1.45 8.22 -0.76
N LYS A 57 -2.28 9.09 -1.32
CA LYS A 57 -3.51 8.66 -2.00
C LYS A 57 -3.06 7.96 -3.28
N VAL A 58 -2.90 6.65 -3.19
CA VAL A 58 -2.62 5.83 -4.36
C VAL A 58 -3.91 5.76 -5.16
N ASP A 59 -3.92 6.36 -6.33
CA ASP A 59 -5.02 6.22 -7.28
C ASP A 59 -5.17 4.74 -7.65
N ALA A 60 -6.41 4.27 -7.76
CA ALA A 60 -6.68 2.88 -8.10
C ALA A 60 -6.04 2.53 -9.45
N LEU A 61 -5.12 1.59 -9.44
CA LEU A 61 -4.55 1.01 -10.65
C LEU A 61 -5.57 -0.02 -11.18
N SER A 62 -6.14 0.24 -12.32
CA SER A 62 -6.97 -0.75 -13.00
C SER A 62 -6.12 -1.53 -14.00
N MET A 63 -5.99 -2.83 -13.79
CA MET A 63 -5.42 -3.73 -14.79
C MET A 63 -6.56 -4.17 -15.71
N ILE A 64 -6.42 -3.87 -17.01
CA ILE A 64 -7.37 -4.35 -18.01
C ILE A 64 -7.04 -5.83 -18.26
N TYR A 65 -7.86 -6.70 -17.71
CA TYR A 65 -7.76 -8.13 -17.98
C TYR A 65 -8.44 -8.43 -19.33
N ALA A 66 -7.66 -8.95 -20.28
CA ALA A 66 -8.21 -9.51 -21.51
C ALA A 66 -8.74 -10.93 -21.20
N PRO A 67 -10.06 -11.18 -21.26
CA PRO A 67 -10.59 -12.50 -20.95
C PRO A 67 -10.05 -13.52 -21.91
N SER A 68 -9.54 -14.64 -21.39
CA SER A 68 -9.14 -15.78 -22.20
C SER A 68 -10.37 -16.62 -22.53
N HIS A 69 -10.47 -17.07 -23.78
CA HIS A 69 -11.49 -18.06 -24.18
C HIS A 69 -11.23 -19.44 -23.58
N ARG A 70 -10.03 -19.67 -23.02
CA ARG A 70 -9.65 -20.94 -22.38
C ARG A 70 -9.92 -20.86 -20.89
N GLN A 71 -10.73 -21.76 -20.35
CA GLN A 71 -10.94 -21.89 -18.90
C GLN A 71 -9.67 -22.35 -18.19
N ILE A 72 -8.92 -23.27 -18.77
CA ILE A 72 -7.65 -23.76 -18.26
C ILE A 72 -6.53 -23.20 -19.14
N LEU A 73 -5.66 -22.41 -18.53
CA LEU A 73 -4.53 -21.76 -19.21
C LEU A 73 -3.33 -22.68 -19.27
N LEU A 74 -3.04 -23.40 -18.20
CA LEU A 74 -1.87 -24.24 -18.07
C LEU A 74 -2.22 -25.52 -17.30
N THR A 75 -1.82 -26.65 -17.85
CA THR A 75 -1.91 -27.95 -17.19
C THR A 75 -0.61 -28.70 -17.40
N GLU A 76 0.00 -29.16 -16.31
CA GLU A 76 1.18 -30.02 -16.35
C GLU A 76 1.08 -31.07 -15.25
N LYS A 77 1.35 -32.33 -15.61
CA LYS A 77 1.39 -33.46 -14.68
C LYS A 77 2.82 -33.76 -14.29
N ALA A 78 3.03 -34.12 -13.04
CA ALA A 78 4.33 -34.50 -12.50
C ALA A 78 5.44 -33.49 -12.79
N LEU A 79 5.09 -32.17 -12.70
CA LEU A 79 6.05 -31.09 -12.88
C LEU A 79 7.12 -31.16 -11.80
N THR A 80 8.38 -31.25 -12.21
CA THR A 80 9.54 -31.23 -11.32
C THR A 80 10.62 -30.33 -11.91
N VAL A 81 11.51 -29.90 -11.06
CA VAL A 81 12.73 -29.16 -11.42
C VAL A 81 13.91 -29.87 -10.78
N SER A 82 14.94 -30.12 -11.56
CA SER A 82 16.18 -30.72 -11.09
C SER A 82 17.33 -29.73 -11.18
N LEU A 83 18.19 -29.73 -10.21
CA LEU A 83 19.45 -29.02 -10.20
C LEU A 83 20.58 -30.05 -10.11
N GLU A 84 21.52 -30.03 -11.05
CA GLU A 84 22.63 -31.00 -11.13
C GLU A 84 22.16 -32.47 -11.07
N GLY A 85 21.04 -32.77 -11.74
CA GLY A 85 20.47 -34.12 -11.79
C GLY A 85 19.66 -34.54 -10.56
N ARG A 86 19.56 -33.71 -9.51
CA ARG A 86 18.77 -33.98 -8.30
C ARG A 86 17.46 -33.22 -8.32
N PRO A 87 16.31 -33.89 -8.14
CA PRO A 87 15.03 -33.17 -8.05
C PRO A 87 14.99 -32.29 -6.80
N LEU A 88 14.56 -31.03 -6.96
CA LEU A 88 14.48 -30.08 -5.84
C LEU A 88 13.28 -30.33 -4.93
N PHE A 89 12.23 -30.93 -5.46
CA PHE A 89 11.01 -31.25 -4.74
C PHE A 89 10.29 -32.44 -5.41
N THR A 90 9.33 -33.01 -4.69
CA THR A 90 8.48 -34.09 -5.24
C THR A 90 7.64 -33.54 -6.41
N PRO A 91 7.44 -34.35 -7.48
CA PRO A 91 6.64 -33.93 -8.63
C PRO A 91 5.26 -33.42 -8.21
N ILE A 92 4.85 -32.28 -8.75
CA ILE A 92 3.56 -31.64 -8.48
C ILE A 92 2.70 -31.63 -9.74
N ASN A 93 1.37 -31.64 -9.56
CA ASN A 93 0.44 -31.40 -10.64
C ASN A 93 0.05 -29.91 -10.62
N LEU A 94 0.29 -29.22 -11.74
CA LEU A 94 -0.06 -27.83 -11.90
C LEU A 94 -1.28 -27.70 -12.81
N VAL A 95 -2.31 -27.03 -12.30
CA VAL A 95 -3.47 -26.61 -13.08
C VAL A 95 -3.70 -25.14 -12.80
N GLN A 96 -3.63 -24.30 -13.82
CA GLN A 96 -3.89 -22.88 -13.71
C GLN A 96 -5.11 -22.53 -14.55
N SER A 97 -6.16 -22.10 -13.90
CA SER A 97 -7.39 -21.63 -14.55
C SER A 97 -7.38 -20.12 -14.77
N ALA A 98 -8.16 -19.65 -15.72
CA ALA A 98 -8.36 -18.22 -15.93
C ALA A 98 -9.00 -17.59 -14.68
N GLY A 99 -8.51 -16.41 -14.28
CA GLY A 99 -8.99 -15.69 -13.07
C GLY A 99 -8.55 -16.30 -11.75
N GLN A 100 -7.79 -17.39 -11.73
CA GLN A 100 -7.32 -18.02 -10.50
C GLN A 100 -6.01 -17.38 -10.03
N ILE A 101 -5.88 -17.16 -8.71
CA ILE A 101 -4.63 -16.76 -8.06
C ILE A 101 -4.01 -18.01 -7.42
N THR A 102 -2.77 -18.31 -7.80
CA THR A 102 -2.01 -19.45 -7.28
C THR A 102 -0.80 -18.95 -6.50
N ALA A 103 -0.64 -19.40 -5.26
CA ALA A 103 0.51 -19.08 -4.42
C ALA A 103 1.50 -20.26 -4.38
N ILE A 104 2.80 -19.96 -4.57
CA ILE A 104 3.90 -20.92 -4.40
C ILE A 104 4.55 -20.62 -3.06
N THR A 105 4.40 -21.54 -2.10
CA THR A 105 4.91 -21.39 -0.72
C THR A 105 5.95 -22.45 -0.41
N GLY A 106 6.78 -22.19 0.60
CA GLY A 106 7.82 -23.11 1.05
C GLY A 106 9.06 -22.40 1.59
N PRO A 107 10.00 -23.13 2.24
CA PRO A 107 11.23 -22.59 2.80
C PRO A 107 12.12 -21.95 1.72
N ASN A 108 13.07 -21.11 2.15
CA ASN A 108 14.07 -20.55 1.24
C ASN A 108 14.99 -21.66 0.73
N GLY A 109 15.36 -21.56 -0.55
CA GLY A 109 16.22 -22.55 -1.21
C GLY A 109 15.50 -23.78 -1.78
N VAL A 110 14.20 -24.01 -1.50
CA VAL A 110 13.45 -25.18 -1.97
C VAL A 110 13.20 -25.22 -3.49
N GLY A 111 13.57 -24.17 -4.23
CA GLY A 111 13.39 -24.13 -5.70
C GLY A 111 12.16 -23.38 -6.21
N LYS A 112 11.52 -22.53 -5.38
CA LYS A 112 10.35 -21.73 -5.82
C LYS A 112 10.61 -20.91 -7.08
N SER A 113 11.74 -20.21 -7.12
CA SER A 113 12.13 -19.40 -8.29
C SER A 113 12.38 -20.27 -9.52
N GLN A 114 12.99 -21.43 -9.37
CA GLN A 114 13.23 -22.38 -10.44
C GLN A 114 11.91 -22.97 -10.99
N LEU A 115 10.96 -23.25 -10.10
CA LEU A 115 9.61 -23.66 -10.48
C LEU A 115 8.91 -22.56 -11.28
N LEU A 116 9.01 -21.31 -10.85
CA LEU A 116 8.42 -20.16 -11.56
C LEU A 116 9.02 -20.01 -12.96
N GLU A 117 10.36 -20.13 -13.11
CA GLU A 117 11.02 -20.12 -14.42
C GLU A 117 10.51 -21.25 -15.32
N LYS A 118 10.32 -22.45 -14.77
CA LYS A 118 9.77 -23.56 -15.52
C LYS A 118 8.33 -23.30 -15.99
N ILE A 119 7.50 -22.69 -15.12
CA ILE A 119 6.13 -22.28 -15.48
C ILE A 119 6.15 -21.24 -16.61
N ILE A 120 7.08 -20.26 -16.55
CA ILE A 120 7.25 -19.26 -17.61
C ILE A 120 7.63 -19.93 -18.94
N GLN A 121 8.56 -20.88 -18.91
CA GLN A 121 8.93 -21.65 -20.13
C GLN A 121 7.74 -22.41 -20.72
N LEU A 122 6.91 -23.03 -19.87
CA LEU A 122 5.68 -23.70 -20.28
C LEU A 122 4.66 -22.72 -20.85
N ALA A 123 4.50 -21.53 -20.25
CA ALA A 123 3.62 -20.50 -20.79
C ALA A 123 4.09 -20.03 -22.18
N LYS A 124 5.40 -19.83 -22.37
CA LYS A 124 6.00 -19.52 -23.69
C LYS A 124 5.73 -20.61 -24.72
N SER A 125 5.96 -21.87 -24.39
CA SER A 125 5.75 -23.00 -25.30
C SER A 125 4.28 -23.18 -25.73
N LYS A 126 3.35 -22.72 -24.86
CA LYS A 126 1.90 -22.73 -25.14
C LYS A 126 1.38 -21.44 -25.75
N HIS A 127 2.26 -20.50 -26.10
CA HIS A 127 1.95 -19.19 -26.66
C HIS A 127 0.95 -18.40 -25.81
N LEU A 128 1.11 -18.45 -24.48
CA LEU A 128 0.30 -17.66 -23.57
C LEU A 128 0.89 -16.25 -23.43
N ASN A 129 0.02 -15.25 -23.45
CA ASN A 129 0.42 -13.91 -23.08
C ASN A 129 0.59 -13.85 -21.57
N PHE A 130 1.75 -13.43 -21.10
CA PHE A 130 2.05 -13.30 -19.69
C PHE A 130 2.94 -12.08 -19.43
N SER A 131 2.83 -11.53 -18.24
CA SER A 131 3.73 -10.52 -17.72
C SER A 131 4.50 -11.09 -16.53
N ARG A 132 5.72 -10.61 -16.32
CA ARG A 132 6.59 -11.03 -15.23
C ARG A 132 7.14 -9.82 -14.51
N VAL A 133 6.99 -9.79 -13.20
CA VAL A 133 7.68 -8.84 -12.34
C VAL A 133 8.92 -9.53 -11.76
N ARG A 134 10.10 -9.02 -12.09
CA ARG A 134 11.38 -9.59 -11.66
C ARG A 134 11.71 -9.17 -10.22
N GLN A 135 12.67 -9.83 -9.60
CA GLN A 135 13.23 -9.44 -8.29
C GLN A 135 14.50 -8.60 -8.43
N ILE A 136 15.23 -8.75 -9.52
CA ILE A 136 16.49 -8.08 -9.81
C ILE A 136 16.31 -7.28 -11.09
N TYR A 137 16.77 -6.05 -11.11
CA TYR A 137 16.56 -5.05 -12.16
C TYR A 137 17.87 -4.43 -12.66
N ASP A 138 18.99 -5.15 -12.56
CA ASP A 138 20.34 -4.65 -12.87
C ASP A 138 20.51 -4.18 -14.33
N ASP A 139 19.62 -4.61 -15.20
CA ASP A 139 19.53 -4.24 -16.62
C ASP A 139 18.66 -3.00 -16.87
N ASN A 140 17.89 -2.53 -15.88
CA ASN A 140 17.11 -1.31 -16.00
C ASN A 140 18.04 -0.11 -15.74
N ARG A 141 18.45 0.59 -16.79
CA ARG A 141 19.39 1.70 -16.72
C ARG A 141 18.94 2.86 -17.59
N GLY A 142 19.55 4.02 -17.39
CA GLY A 142 19.26 5.23 -18.13
C GLY A 142 18.05 5.99 -17.59
N ASP A 143 17.58 6.95 -18.36
CA ASP A 143 16.39 7.72 -18.01
C ASP A 143 15.09 6.98 -18.38
N LEU A 144 13.97 7.46 -17.84
CA LEU A 144 12.65 6.84 -18.06
C LEU A 144 12.19 6.90 -19.52
N ASN A 145 12.65 7.90 -20.30
CA ASN A 145 12.29 8.03 -21.72
C ASN A 145 12.97 6.94 -22.54
N THR A 146 14.30 6.81 -22.40
CA THR A 146 15.08 5.74 -23.04
C THR A 146 14.55 4.38 -22.67
N PHE A 147 14.21 4.16 -21.40
CA PHE A 147 13.60 2.90 -20.93
C PHE A 147 12.24 2.61 -21.62
N ALA A 148 11.40 3.63 -21.78
CA ALA A 148 10.11 3.47 -22.45
C ALA A 148 10.30 3.15 -23.94
N ASP A 149 11.24 3.80 -24.61
CA ASP A 149 11.57 3.55 -26.03
C ASP A 149 12.10 2.13 -26.24
N ASP A 150 13.04 1.67 -25.40
CA ASP A 150 13.62 0.32 -25.47
C ASP A 150 12.56 -0.79 -25.27
N HIS A 151 11.52 -0.48 -24.51
CA HIS A 151 10.43 -1.42 -24.24
C HIS A 151 9.17 -1.17 -25.08
N GLN A 152 9.22 -0.25 -26.05
CA GLN A 152 8.12 0.12 -26.93
C GLN A 152 6.85 0.54 -26.17
N LEU A 153 7.01 1.28 -25.07
CA LEU A 153 5.93 1.77 -24.23
C LEU A 153 5.50 3.16 -24.69
N ASP A 154 4.21 3.47 -24.56
CA ASP A 154 3.74 4.86 -24.62
C ASP A 154 4.26 5.61 -23.38
N TYR A 155 5.16 6.58 -23.59
CA TYR A 155 5.82 7.30 -22.51
C TYR A 155 4.84 8.04 -21.61
N SER A 156 3.78 8.63 -22.18
CA SER A 156 2.77 9.36 -21.40
C SER A 156 1.97 8.43 -20.50
N LEU A 157 1.57 7.28 -21.04
CA LEU A 157 0.88 6.25 -20.28
C LEU A 157 1.77 5.65 -19.19
N PHE A 158 3.03 5.39 -19.51
CA PHE A 158 4.03 4.88 -18.58
C PHE A 158 4.23 5.83 -17.38
N LEU A 159 4.43 7.13 -17.63
CA LEU A 159 4.54 8.12 -16.55
C LEU A 159 3.26 8.24 -15.71
N ASN A 160 2.10 8.12 -16.35
CA ASN A 160 0.82 8.13 -15.64
C ASN A 160 0.68 6.91 -14.72
N ASN A 161 1.09 5.73 -15.18
CA ASN A 161 1.11 4.50 -14.37
C ASN A 161 2.08 4.63 -13.19
N LEU A 162 3.27 5.20 -13.39
CA LEU A 162 4.23 5.47 -12.31
C LEU A 162 3.65 6.40 -11.24
N ARG A 163 2.92 7.43 -11.65
CA ARG A 163 2.22 8.33 -10.72
C ARG A 163 1.14 7.61 -9.93
N LYS A 164 0.33 6.78 -10.60
CA LYS A 164 -0.68 5.94 -9.94
C LYS A 164 -0.07 4.95 -8.95
N LEU A 165 1.15 4.47 -9.22
CA LEU A 165 1.95 3.66 -8.29
C LEU A 165 2.59 4.49 -7.16
N GLY A 166 2.28 5.80 -7.06
CA GLY A 166 2.80 6.67 -6.01
C GLY A 166 4.27 7.03 -6.22
N MET A 167 4.74 7.19 -7.45
CA MET A 167 6.06 7.74 -7.72
C MET A 167 5.97 9.25 -7.85
N GLU A 168 6.77 9.97 -7.07
CA GLU A 168 6.84 11.43 -7.10
C GLU A 168 7.48 11.94 -8.40
N ARG A 169 6.98 13.06 -8.93
CA ARG A 169 7.50 13.67 -10.17
C ARG A 169 8.98 14.04 -10.08
N ALA A 170 9.46 14.41 -8.91
CA ALA A 170 10.87 14.77 -8.69
C ALA A 170 11.83 13.61 -9.04
N VAL A 171 11.37 12.35 -8.91
CA VAL A 171 12.15 11.15 -9.22
C VAL A 171 12.25 10.90 -10.73
N PHE A 172 11.34 11.44 -11.54
CA PHE A 172 11.30 11.18 -12.99
C PHE A 172 12.52 11.70 -13.76
N HIS A 173 13.29 12.61 -13.17
CA HIS A 173 14.52 13.16 -13.76
C HIS A 173 15.78 12.38 -13.35
N GLN A 174 15.63 11.32 -12.56
CA GLN A 174 16.74 10.49 -12.11
C GLN A 174 16.91 9.29 -13.03
N ASN A 175 18.16 8.86 -13.20
CA ASN A 175 18.42 7.60 -13.85
C ASN A 175 17.95 6.44 -13.00
N ILE A 176 17.48 5.36 -13.62
CA ILE A 176 16.85 4.21 -12.98
C ILE A 176 17.82 3.52 -12.01
N GLU A 177 19.08 3.41 -12.35
CA GLU A 177 20.13 2.82 -11.50
C GLU A 177 20.35 3.58 -10.18
N ASN A 178 19.99 4.86 -10.12
CA ASN A 178 20.10 5.69 -8.93
C ASN A 178 18.83 5.68 -8.07
N MET A 179 17.78 5.01 -8.53
CA MET A 179 16.51 4.92 -7.83
C MET A 179 16.55 3.82 -6.76
N SER A 180 15.73 3.97 -5.72
CA SER A 180 15.57 2.92 -4.71
C SER A 180 14.99 1.63 -5.33
N MET A 181 15.26 0.47 -4.70
CA MET A 181 14.70 -0.82 -5.14
C MET A 181 13.17 -0.78 -5.23
N GLY A 182 12.49 -0.04 -4.35
CA GLY A 182 11.05 0.15 -4.40
C GLY A 182 10.59 0.95 -5.63
N GLN A 183 11.34 1.98 -6.02
CA GLN A 183 11.09 2.78 -7.22
C GLN A 183 11.34 1.96 -8.49
N GLN A 184 12.43 1.21 -8.55
CA GLN A 184 12.73 0.30 -9.68
C GLN A 184 11.64 -0.78 -9.82
N LYS A 185 11.10 -1.29 -8.70
CA LYS A 185 9.96 -2.21 -8.74
C LYS A 185 8.69 -1.56 -9.30
N LYS A 186 8.44 -0.29 -8.97
CA LYS A 186 7.32 0.48 -9.57
C LYS A 186 7.48 0.64 -11.08
N ILE A 187 8.71 0.86 -11.57
CA ILE A 187 9.03 0.92 -13.00
C ILE A 187 8.68 -0.41 -13.70
N GLU A 188 9.12 -1.52 -13.11
CA GLU A 188 8.84 -2.85 -13.67
C GLU A 188 7.33 -3.20 -13.66
N LEU A 189 6.58 -2.67 -12.68
CA LEU A 189 5.12 -2.84 -12.61
C LEU A 189 4.36 -1.95 -13.59
N ALA A 190 4.92 -0.78 -13.96
CA ALA A 190 4.30 0.17 -14.88
C ALA A 190 4.53 -0.18 -16.35
N LYS A 191 5.51 -1.02 -16.64
CA LYS A 191 5.87 -1.58 -17.93
C LYS A 191 4.77 -2.51 -18.47
#